data_458f1d27d023320552988c4ec8b7c570
#
_entry.id   458f1d27d023320552988c4ec8b7c570
#
_cell.length_a   1.000
_cell.length_b   1.000
_cell.length_c   1.000
_cell.angle_alpha   90.00
_cell.angle_beta   90.00
_cell.angle_gamma   90.00
#
_symmetry.space_group_name_H-M   'P 1'
#
loop_
_entity.id
_entity.type
_entity.pdbx_description
1 polymer ?
#
loop_
_entity_poly.entity_id
_entity_poly.type
_entity_poly.pdbx_seq_one_letter_code
_entity_poly.pdbx_strand_id
1 'polypeptide(L)'
;DVRQRDFLRYHKYEKMTLSLDEVTDKILQDEHFRRVPYLKNHVDTCAQTGQLILPLTVDEKVSQIIYRKDPLQQKTIVEGQRSDGISQLINTGNILTGMLADCFTDVDIYQDQVRLLQYPFTSPISSASAISFYRYFIVDTLMVERDKCYRIDFTPNNPQDFGFSGSLFIMADSTWRVRSAEIGIPSRSDVNFVREMRVMQDFHTLPTGEQVVTSSRMLVRMALASWIQKVQVERVVHCSGWDFA
;
A
#
# COMPACT_ATOMS: atom_id res chain seq x y z
N ASP A 1 -3.79 -17.40 10.82
CA ASP A 1 -4.58 -16.59 9.90
C ASP A 1 -5.89 -16.17 10.57
N VAL A 2 -6.09 -14.86 10.70
CA VAL A 2 -7.30 -14.29 11.32
C VAL A 2 -8.59 -14.70 10.61
N ARG A 3 -8.54 -15.01 9.31
CA ARG A 3 -9.68 -15.47 8.53
C ARG A 3 -10.07 -16.92 8.81
N GLN A 4 -9.31 -17.65 9.62
CA GLN A 4 -9.69 -18.99 10.08
C GLN A 4 -10.71 -18.94 11.23
N ARG A 5 -10.85 -17.79 11.89
CA ARG A 5 -11.86 -17.57 12.92
C ARG A 5 -13.25 -17.50 12.32
N ASP A 6 -14.24 -17.98 13.08
CA ASP A 6 -15.62 -18.02 12.62
C ASP A 6 -16.25 -16.63 12.52
N PHE A 7 -15.80 -15.73 13.37
CA PHE A 7 -16.22 -14.33 13.41
C PHE A 7 -15.03 -13.40 13.69
N LEU A 8 -15.05 -12.25 13.04
CA LEU A 8 -14.02 -11.22 13.16
C LEU A 8 -14.65 -9.83 12.99
N ARG A 9 -14.29 -8.91 13.86
CA ARG A 9 -14.69 -7.50 13.75
C ARG A 9 -13.49 -6.59 14.02
N TYR A 10 -13.35 -5.50 13.25
CA TYR A 10 -12.32 -4.47 13.48
C TYR A 10 -12.71 -3.14 12.85
N HIS A 11 -12.07 -2.05 13.27
CA HIS A 11 -12.19 -0.73 12.68
C HIS A 11 -11.05 -0.50 11.69
N LYS A 12 -11.39 0.07 10.55
CA LYS A 12 -10.45 0.41 9.47
C LYS A 12 -10.55 1.91 9.18
N TYR A 13 -9.47 2.64 9.44
CA TYR A 13 -9.25 3.97 8.90
C TYR A 13 -8.50 3.86 7.58
N GLU A 14 -8.93 4.57 6.57
CA GLU A 14 -8.33 4.59 5.25
C GLU A 14 -8.24 6.02 4.75
N LYS A 15 -7.05 6.45 4.33
CA LYS A 15 -6.80 7.72 3.67
C LYS A 15 -6.14 7.45 2.33
N MET A 16 -6.69 8.04 1.27
CA MET A 16 -6.10 8.03 -0.06
C MET A 16 -5.87 9.45 -0.53
N THR A 17 -4.67 9.71 -1.03
CA THR A 17 -4.27 10.98 -1.60
C THR A 17 -3.79 10.77 -3.03
N LEU A 18 -4.44 11.42 -3.98
CA LEU A 18 -3.96 11.54 -5.35
C LEU A 18 -3.26 12.89 -5.48
N SER A 19 -2.02 12.89 -5.94
CA SER A 19 -1.21 14.11 -6.05
C SER A 19 -0.50 14.19 -7.39
N LEU A 20 -0.16 15.42 -7.81
CA LEU A 20 0.93 15.60 -8.76
C LEU A 20 2.25 15.35 -8.03
N ASP A 21 3.10 14.52 -8.63
CA ASP A 21 4.42 14.19 -8.14
C ASP A 21 5.45 15.24 -8.61
N GLU A 22 6.48 15.49 -7.80
CA GLU A 22 7.59 16.41 -8.11
C GLU A 22 7.14 17.84 -8.46
N VAL A 23 6.49 18.52 -7.51
CA VAL A 23 6.23 19.96 -7.62
C VAL A 23 7.57 20.71 -7.47
N THR A 24 8.07 21.21 -8.58
CA THR A 24 9.35 21.91 -8.64
C THR A 24 9.19 23.42 -8.43
N ASP A 25 10.27 24.11 -8.05
CA ASP A 25 10.28 25.58 -7.95
C ASP A 25 9.84 26.27 -9.25
N LYS A 26 10.09 25.66 -10.41
CA LYS A 26 9.59 26.16 -11.70
C LYS A 26 8.07 26.21 -11.74
N ILE A 27 7.40 25.14 -11.28
CA ILE A 27 5.94 25.08 -11.22
C ILE A 27 5.43 26.11 -10.21
N LEU A 28 6.07 26.22 -9.04
CA LEU A 28 5.69 27.18 -8.00
C LEU A 28 5.88 28.65 -8.44
N GLN A 29 6.80 28.91 -9.37
CA GLN A 29 7.07 30.24 -9.93
C GLN A 29 6.25 30.53 -11.18
N ASP A 30 5.61 29.53 -11.80
CA ASP A 30 4.78 29.70 -13.00
C ASP A 30 3.62 30.68 -12.75
N GLU A 31 3.40 31.58 -13.68
CA GLU A 31 2.38 32.62 -13.57
C GLU A 31 0.97 32.06 -13.48
N HIS A 32 0.69 30.94 -14.20
CA HIS A 32 -0.59 30.26 -14.15
C HIS A 32 -0.83 29.62 -12.78
N PHE A 33 0.21 29.01 -12.19
CA PHE A 33 0.15 28.43 -10.85
C PHE A 33 -0.10 29.50 -9.78
N ARG A 34 0.54 30.66 -9.91
CA ARG A 34 0.36 31.80 -9.00
C ARG A 34 -1.03 32.41 -9.05
N ARG A 35 -1.70 32.35 -10.21
CA ARG A 35 -3.07 32.86 -10.40
C ARG A 35 -4.14 32.04 -9.72
N VAL A 36 -3.85 30.80 -9.34
CA VAL A 36 -4.77 29.91 -8.62
C VAL A 36 -4.34 29.84 -7.15
N PRO A 37 -4.90 30.68 -6.27
CA PRO A 37 -4.49 30.75 -4.86
C PRO A 37 -4.57 29.42 -4.13
N TYR A 38 -5.55 28.58 -4.51
CA TYR A 38 -5.74 27.24 -3.99
C TYR A 38 -4.47 26.38 -4.14
N LEU A 39 -3.84 26.38 -5.31
CA LEU A 39 -2.70 25.51 -5.59
C LEU A 39 -1.50 25.82 -4.69
N LYS A 40 -1.22 27.11 -4.48
CA LYS A 40 -0.09 27.55 -3.65
C LYS A 40 -0.22 27.15 -2.18
N ASN A 41 -1.44 27.14 -1.67
CA ASN A 41 -1.71 26.87 -0.26
C ASN A 41 -1.87 25.36 0.05
N HIS A 42 -1.88 24.51 -0.98
CA HIS A 42 -2.10 23.07 -0.85
C HIS A 42 -0.89 22.23 -1.22
N VAL A 43 0.27 22.87 -1.47
CA VAL A 43 1.53 22.11 -1.62
C VAL A 43 1.87 21.44 -0.29
N ASP A 44 2.12 20.16 -0.33
CA ASP A 44 2.45 19.33 0.83
C ASP A 44 3.73 18.54 0.59
N THR A 45 4.23 17.87 1.59
CA THR A 45 5.40 17.01 1.50
C THR A 45 4.99 15.56 1.64
N CYS A 46 5.34 14.73 0.66
CA CYS A 46 5.12 13.29 0.74
C CYS A 46 5.90 12.70 1.91
N ALA A 47 5.21 12.07 2.85
CA ALA A 47 5.81 11.50 4.06
C ALA A 47 6.81 10.36 3.76
N GLN A 48 6.65 9.65 2.64
CA GLN A 48 7.50 8.52 2.28
C GLN A 48 8.78 8.96 1.51
N THR A 49 8.72 10.06 0.78
CA THR A 49 9.81 10.47 -0.14
C THR A 49 10.44 11.80 0.23
N GLY A 50 9.79 12.62 1.07
CA GLY A 50 10.23 13.98 1.39
C GLY A 50 10.09 14.98 0.23
N GLN A 51 9.51 14.58 -0.90
CA GLN A 51 9.33 15.44 -2.07
C GLN A 51 8.08 16.30 -1.94
N LEU A 52 8.13 17.51 -2.52
CA LEU A 52 6.96 18.37 -2.61
C LEU A 52 5.95 17.78 -3.60
N ILE A 53 4.72 17.69 -3.15
CA ILE A 53 3.56 17.17 -3.92
C ILE A 53 2.44 18.19 -3.90
N LEU A 54 1.57 18.14 -4.89
CA LEU A 54 0.33 18.90 -4.91
C LEU A 54 -0.84 17.92 -4.83
N PRO A 55 -1.50 17.78 -3.67
CA PRO A 55 -2.70 16.98 -3.54
C PRO A 55 -3.83 17.50 -4.44
N LEU A 56 -4.35 16.60 -5.27
CA LEU A 56 -5.51 16.86 -6.14
C LEU A 56 -6.80 16.40 -5.48
N THR A 57 -6.76 15.22 -4.86
CA THR A 57 -7.87 14.69 -4.04
C THR A 57 -7.34 14.04 -2.79
N VAL A 58 -8.12 14.17 -1.72
CA VAL A 58 -7.91 13.47 -0.46
C VAL A 58 -9.23 12.84 -0.04
N ASP A 59 -9.25 11.53 0.05
CA ASP A 59 -10.39 10.75 0.50
C ASP A 59 -10.05 10.08 1.83
N GLU A 60 -10.89 10.27 2.82
CA GLU A 60 -10.76 9.66 4.15
C GLU A 60 -12.03 8.89 4.48
N LYS A 61 -11.87 7.70 5.03
CA LYS A 61 -12.98 6.83 5.40
C LYS A 61 -12.68 6.06 6.67
N VAL A 62 -13.65 6.03 7.58
CA VAL A 62 -13.67 5.18 8.76
C VAL A 62 -14.78 4.15 8.58
N SER A 63 -14.44 2.88 8.77
CA SER A 63 -15.39 1.79 8.59
C SER A 63 -15.21 0.74 9.68
N GLN A 64 -16.31 0.09 10.06
CA GLN A 64 -16.28 -1.16 10.79
C GLN A 64 -16.40 -2.32 9.80
N ILE A 65 -15.46 -3.25 9.87
CA ILE A 65 -15.47 -4.47 9.06
C ILE A 65 -15.95 -5.62 9.95
N ILE A 66 -16.93 -6.35 9.48
CA ILE A 66 -17.47 -7.54 10.13
C ILE A 66 -17.34 -8.70 9.15
N TYR A 67 -16.68 -9.73 9.57
CA TYR A 67 -16.45 -10.94 8.78
C TYR A 67 -17.00 -12.15 9.51
N ARG A 68 -17.63 -13.06 8.76
CA ARG A 68 -18.06 -14.38 9.21
C ARG A 68 -17.63 -15.41 8.18
N LYS A 69 -17.06 -16.51 8.68
CA LYS A 69 -16.52 -17.57 7.83
C LYS A 69 -17.59 -18.48 7.26
N ASP A 70 -18.58 -18.85 8.05
CA ASP A 70 -19.64 -19.78 7.64
C ASP A 70 -21.04 -19.26 8.00
N PRO A 71 -21.92 -18.99 7.00
CA PRO A 71 -21.56 -18.80 5.59
C PRO A 71 -20.62 -17.61 5.38
N LEU A 72 -19.73 -17.74 4.39
CA LEU A 72 -18.76 -16.66 4.09
C LEU A 72 -19.48 -15.36 3.79
N GLN A 73 -19.36 -14.39 4.68
CA GLN A 73 -19.96 -13.06 4.55
C GLN A 73 -19.01 -12.00 5.11
N GLN A 74 -18.94 -10.90 4.40
CA GLN A 74 -18.27 -9.69 4.88
C GLN A 74 -19.22 -8.51 4.76
N LYS A 75 -19.34 -7.74 5.83
CA LYS A 75 -20.12 -6.50 5.87
C LYS A 75 -19.17 -5.35 6.22
N THR A 76 -19.26 -4.27 5.46
CA THR A 76 -18.58 -3.01 5.75
C THR A 76 -19.61 -1.98 6.14
N ILE A 77 -19.48 -1.41 7.34
CA ILE A 77 -20.32 -0.33 7.84
C ILE A 77 -19.45 0.93 7.82
N VAL A 78 -19.80 1.89 6.97
CA VAL A 78 -19.10 3.18 6.92
C VAL A 78 -19.60 4.04 8.07
N GLU A 79 -18.71 4.42 8.97
CA GLU A 79 -18.98 5.25 10.15
C GLU A 79 -18.76 6.74 9.86
N GLY A 80 -17.84 7.04 8.95
CA GLY A 80 -17.56 8.39 8.51
C GLY A 80 -16.78 8.40 7.20
N GLN A 81 -17.06 9.40 6.38
CA GLN A 81 -16.36 9.61 5.12
C GLN A 81 -16.21 11.10 4.84
N ARG A 82 -15.03 11.50 4.37
CA ARG A 82 -14.75 12.84 3.88
C ARG A 82 -14.01 12.73 2.57
N SER A 83 -14.40 13.57 1.61
CA SER A 83 -13.70 13.72 0.33
C SER A 83 -13.44 15.21 0.12
N ASP A 84 -12.21 15.55 -0.20
CA ASP A 84 -11.79 16.92 -0.49
C ASP A 84 -10.91 16.92 -1.74
N GLY A 85 -10.97 18.00 -2.54
CA GLY A 85 -10.10 18.14 -3.68
C GLY A 85 -10.75 18.74 -4.93
N ILE A 86 -9.93 18.86 -5.98
CA ILE A 86 -10.31 19.46 -7.26
C ILE A 86 -10.85 18.35 -8.18
N SER A 87 -12.03 17.85 -7.89
CA SER A 87 -12.67 16.77 -8.68
C SER A 87 -12.86 17.10 -10.17
N GLN A 88 -12.94 18.38 -10.50
CA GLN A 88 -13.11 18.84 -11.88
C GLN A 88 -11.85 18.71 -12.75
N LEU A 89 -10.66 18.58 -12.15
CA LEU A 89 -9.40 18.38 -12.89
C LEU A 89 -9.16 16.92 -13.29
N ILE A 90 -9.90 15.98 -12.71
CA ILE A 90 -9.69 14.53 -12.93
C ILE A 90 -10.64 13.97 -13.99
N ASN A 91 -10.96 14.74 -15.00
CA ASN A 91 -11.70 14.21 -16.16
C ASN A 91 -10.75 13.45 -17.12
N THR A 92 -9.90 12.58 -16.56
CA THR A 92 -8.83 11.87 -17.28
C THR A 92 -9.27 10.54 -17.90
N GLY A 93 -10.57 10.28 -17.93
CA GLY A 93 -11.13 9.10 -18.59
C GLY A 93 -11.03 7.79 -17.79
N ASN A 94 -11.55 6.72 -18.36
CA ASN A 94 -11.72 5.41 -17.73
C ASN A 94 -10.42 4.72 -17.27
N ILE A 95 -9.27 5.06 -17.86
CA ILE A 95 -7.98 4.42 -17.56
C ILE A 95 -7.51 4.78 -16.15
N LEU A 96 -7.52 6.07 -15.81
CA LEU A 96 -7.11 6.50 -14.45
C LEU A 96 -8.06 5.97 -13.39
N THR A 97 -9.36 5.98 -13.67
CA THR A 97 -10.35 5.44 -12.73
C THR A 97 -10.14 3.95 -12.45
N GLY A 98 -9.80 3.16 -13.48
CA GLY A 98 -9.48 1.75 -13.32
C GLY A 98 -8.20 1.52 -12.50
N MET A 99 -7.14 2.28 -12.78
CA MET A 99 -5.87 2.20 -12.05
C MET A 99 -6.03 2.62 -10.58
N LEU A 100 -6.83 3.68 -10.33
CA LEU A 100 -7.14 4.10 -8.97
C LEU A 100 -7.92 3.03 -8.22
N ALA A 101 -8.88 2.35 -8.86
CA ALA A 101 -9.64 1.27 -8.26
C ALA A 101 -8.73 0.13 -7.75
N ASP A 102 -7.68 -0.21 -8.50
CA ASP A 102 -6.69 -1.21 -8.09
C ASP A 102 -5.87 -0.78 -6.86
N CYS A 103 -5.64 0.53 -6.69
CA CYS A 103 -4.97 1.07 -5.50
C CYS A 103 -5.86 0.99 -4.24
N PHE A 104 -7.16 0.78 -4.38
CA PHE A 104 -8.09 0.57 -3.25
C PHE A 104 -8.10 -0.88 -2.74
N THR A 105 -7.44 -1.81 -3.43
CA THR A 105 -7.40 -3.22 -3.02
C THR A 105 -6.42 -3.40 -1.87
N ASP A 106 -6.85 -4.14 -0.84
CA ASP A 106 -5.96 -4.51 0.26
C ASP A 106 -4.95 -5.56 -0.21
N VAL A 107 -3.70 -5.34 0.12
CA VAL A 107 -2.60 -6.28 -0.14
C VAL A 107 -2.57 -7.30 0.98
N ASP A 108 -2.62 -8.58 0.63
CA ASP A 108 -2.47 -9.69 1.58
C ASP A 108 -1.28 -10.56 1.14
N ILE A 109 -0.13 -10.35 1.78
CA ILE A 109 1.10 -11.09 1.47
C ILE A 109 1.05 -12.56 1.87
N TYR A 110 0.07 -12.98 2.69
CA TYR A 110 -0.11 -14.38 3.09
C TYR A 110 -0.86 -15.21 2.05
N GLN A 111 -1.38 -14.59 0.99
CA GLN A 111 -1.90 -15.31 -0.17
C GLN A 111 -0.74 -15.69 -1.09
N ASP A 112 -0.83 -16.84 -1.76
CA ASP A 112 0.19 -17.30 -2.71
C ASP A 112 0.40 -16.33 -3.86
N GLN A 113 -0.67 -15.66 -4.29
CA GLN A 113 -0.63 -14.60 -5.30
C GLN A 113 -1.32 -13.34 -4.78
N VAL A 114 -0.64 -12.22 -4.92
CA VAL A 114 -1.15 -10.89 -4.62
C VAL A 114 -1.55 -10.21 -5.92
N ARG A 115 -2.81 -9.88 -6.08
CA ARG A 115 -3.29 -9.17 -7.25
C ARG A 115 -3.11 -7.67 -7.06
N LEU A 116 -2.27 -7.06 -7.90
CA LEU A 116 -1.99 -5.63 -7.87
C LEU A 116 -1.93 -5.09 -9.30
N LEU A 117 -2.57 -3.94 -9.54
CA LEU A 117 -2.57 -3.27 -10.84
C LEU A 117 -2.94 -4.24 -11.98
N GLN A 118 -3.90 -5.14 -11.71
CA GLN A 118 -4.42 -6.19 -12.60
C GLN A 118 -3.45 -7.34 -12.90
N TYR A 119 -2.24 -7.33 -12.33
CA TYR A 119 -1.26 -8.40 -12.49
C TYR A 119 -1.20 -9.29 -11.24
N PRO A 120 -1.07 -10.61 -11.42
CA PRO A 120 -0.84 -11.54 -10.32
C PRO A 120 0.65 -11.58 -9.97
N PHE A 121 1.04 -11.08 -8.81
CA PHE A 121 2.41 -11.16 -8.29
C PHE A 121 2.52 -12.35 -7.35
N THR A 122 3.58 -13.14 -7.48
CA THR A 122 3.88 -14.20 -6.51
C THR A 122 4.27 -13.58 -5.17
N SER A 123 3.67 -14.06 -4.08
CA SER A 123 4.03 -13.59 -2.75
C SER A 123 5.43 -14.06 -2.34
N PRO A 124 6.22 -13.23 -1.65
CA PRO A 124 7.53 -13.64 -1.13
C PRO A 124 7.45 -14.65 0.02
N ILE A 125 6.27 -14.91 0.55
CA ILE A 125 6.04 -15.90 1.61
C ILE A 125 5.06 -17.02 1.16
N SER A 126 4.81 -17.13 -0.16
CA SER A 126 4.01 -18.22 -0.71
C SER A 126 4.56 -19.58 -0.31
N SER A 127 3.72 -20.41 0.27
CA SER A 127 4.11 -21.77 0.69
C SER A 127 4.46 -22.67 -0.51
N ALA A 128 3.83 -22.43 -1.65
CA ALA A 128 3.94 -23.29 -2.83
C ALA A 128 5.14 -22.96 -3.71
N SER A 129 5.52 -21.69 -3.86
CA SER A 129 6.43 -21.27 -4.91
C SER A 129 7.53 -20.28 -4.49
N ALA A 130 7.45 -19.67 -3.30
CA ALA A 130 8.34 -18.60 -2.90
C ALA A 130 9.84 -19.00 -2.98
N ILE A 131 10.21 -20.16 -2.46
CA ILE A 131 11.62 -20.61 -2.42
C ILE A 131 12.21 -20.83 -3.82
N SER A 132 11.42 -21.30 -4.78
CA SER A 132 11.86 -21.48 -6.17
C SER A 132 11.84 -20.20 -6.99
N PHE A 133 10.98 -19.26 -6.61
CA PHE A 133 10.72 -18.02 -7.32
C PHE A 133 11.67 -16.89 -6.92
N TYR A 134 12.05 -16.82 -5.63
CA TYR A 134 12.86 -15.75 -5.06
C TYR A 134 14.23 -16.20 -4.58
N ARG A 135 15.18 -15.25 -4.56
CA ARG A 135 16.42 -15.32 -3.76
C ARG A 135 16.26 -14.51 -2.51
N TYR A 136 16.72 -15.06 -1.40
CA TYR A 136 16.65 -14.44 -0.08
C TYR A 136 18.04 -14.23 0.49
N PHE A 137 18.23 -13.07 1.13
CA PHE A 137 19.50 -12.69 1.74
C PHE A 137 19.22 -12.22 3.17
N ILE A 138 19.77 -12.90 4.16
CA ILE A 138 19.76 -12.41 5.54
C ILE A 138 20.77 -11.27 5.61
N VAL A 139 20.32 -10.07 5.85
CA VAL A 139 21.15 -8.85 5.80
C VAL A 139 21.58 -8.42 7.17
N ASP A 140 20.65 -8.41 8.13
CA ASP A 140 20.89 -7.84 9.46
C ASP A 140 19.94 -8.44 10.50
N THR A 141 20.26 -8.14 11.75
CA THR A 141 19.38 -8.40 12.91
C THR A 141 19.18 -7.08 13.63
N LEU A 142 17.94 -6.61 13.67
CA LEU A 142 17.62 -5.29 14.22
C LEU A 142 16.37 -5.32 15.10
N MET A 143 16.12 -4.21 15.78
CA MET A 143 14.91 -4.02 16.56
C MET A 143 13.87 -3.28 15.73
N VAL A 144 12.69 -3.87 15.58
CA VAL A 144 11.49 -3.21 15.03
C VAL A 144 10.58 -2.92 16.23
N GLU A 145 10.51 -1.67 16.64
CA GLU A 145 9.92 -1.25 17.92
C GLU A 145 10.54 -2.01 19.11
N ARG A 146 9.84 -3.01 19.65
CA ARG A 146 10.28 -3.84 20.79
C ARG A 146 10.65 -5.26 20.39
N ASP A 147 10.46 -5.62 19.13
CA ASP A 147 10.66 -6.97 18.63
C ASP A 147 12.01 -7.10 17.94
N LYS A 148 12.81 -8.08 18.35
CA LYS A 148 14.04 -8.44 17.65
C LYS A 148 13.67 -9.17 16.37
N CYS A 149 14.18 -8.69 15.21
CA CYS A 149 13.84 -9.23 13.91
C CYS A 149 15.08 -9.50 13.07
N TYR A 150 15.00 -10.53 12.23
CA TYR A 150 15.92 -10.72 11.10
C TYR A 150 15.37 -9.96 9.91
N ARG A 151 16.21 -9.11 9.32
CA ARG A 151 15.94 -8.50 8.03
C ARG A 151 16.37 -9.45 6.93
N ILE A 152 15.42 -9.85 6.10
CA ILE A 152 15.62 -10.71 4.94
C ILE A 152 15.24 -9.93 3.68
N ASP A 153 16.23 -9.56 2.89
CA ASP A 153 16.00 -8.97 1.59
C ASP A 153 15.69 -10.05 0.57
N PHE A 154 14.83 -9.78 -0.39
CA PHE A 154 14.45 -10.74 -1.42
C PHE A 154 14.27 -10.09 -2.78
N THR A 155 14.49 -10.87 -3.83
CA THR A 155 14.32 -10.46 -5.22
C THR A 155 13.96 -11.67 -6.08
N PRO A 156 13.15 -11.51 -7.16
CA PRO A 156 12.87 -12.61 -8.09
C PRO A 156 14.15 -13.20 -8.71
N ASN A 157 14.15 -14.50 -8.93
CA ASN A 157 15.24 -15.19 -9.65
C ASN A 157 15.38 -14.66 -11.07
N ASN A 158 14.25 -14.43 -11.74
CA ASN A 158 14.18 -13.81 -13.04
C ASN A 158 13.56 -12.41 -12.91
N PRO A 159 14.30 -11.33 -13.26
CA PRO A 159 13.81 -9.95 -13.15
C PRO A 159 12.62 -9.61 -14.04
N GLN A 160 12.27 -10.47 -15.01
CA GLN A 160 11.12 -10.28 -15.90
C GLN A 160 9.83 -10.89 -15.37
N ASP A 161 9.92 -11.73 -14.33
CA ASP A 161 8.74 -12.34 -13.73
C ASP A 161 7.97 -11.33 -12.88
N PHE A 162 6.65 -11.50 -12.81
CA PHE A 162 5.79 -10.71 -11.93
C PHE A 162 5.99 -11.11 -10.47
N GLY A 163 7.07 -10.60 -9.91
CA GLY A 163 7.46 -10.79 -8.51
C GLY A 163 7.79 -9.48 -7.84
N PHE A 164 7.76 -9.49 -6.53
CA PHE A 164 8.18 -8.35 -5.73
C PHE A 164 9.68 -8.36 -5.45
N SER A 165 10.22 -7.21 -5.09
CA SER A 165 11.50 -7.11 -4.41
C SER A 165 11.31 -6.29 -3.14
N GLY A 166 12.15 -6.52 -2.12
CA GLY A 166 12.04 -5.77 -0.88
C GLY A 166 12.65 -6.48 0.30
N SER A 167 12.09 -6.21 1.49
CA SER A 167 12.58 -6.71 2.77
C SER A 167 11.44 -7.27 3.60
N LEU A 168 11.69 -8.40 4.23
CA LEU A 168 10.84 -8.99 5.27
C LEU A 168 11.55 -8.86 6.61
N PHE A 169 10.82 -8.45 7.64
CA PHE A 169 11.30 -8.41 9.01
C PHE A 169 10.63 -9.54 9.78
N ILE A 170 11.38 -10.61 10.02
CA ILE A 170 10.90 -11.84 10.64
C ILE A 170 11.27 -11.84 12.12
N MET A 171 10.30 -12.07 13.00
CA MET A 171 10.55 -12.14 14.44
C MET A 171 11.61 -13.20 14.78
N ALA A 172 12.63 -12.80 15.53
CA ALA A 172 13.71 -13.69 15.97
C ALA A 172 13.30 -14.46 17.24
N ASP A 173 12.13 -15.07 17.19
CA ASP A 173 11.57 -15.91 18.26
C ASP A 173 11.13 -17.27 17.69
N SER A 174 10.49 -18.11 18.51
CA SER A 174 10.01 -19.43 18.08
C SER A 174 8.86 -19.39 17.07
N THR A 175 8.23 -18.24 16.85
CA THR A 175 7.06 -18.09 15.97
C THR A 175 7.43 -17.83 14.54
N TRP A 176 8.57 -17.21 14.25
CA TRP A 176 9.06 -16.84 12.92
C TRP A 176 8.05 -16.03 12.12
N ARG A 177 7.22 -15.23 12.77
CA ARG A 177 6.18 -14.44 12.13
C ARG A 177 6.76 -13.20 11.45
N VAL A 178 6.12 -12.75 10.38
CA VAL A 178 6.46 -11.48 9.74
C VAL A 178 6.01 -10.34 10.65
N ARG A 179 6.95 -9.51 11.13
CA ARG A 179 6.67 -8.31 11.94
C ARG A 179 6.37 -7.12 11.06
N SER A 180 7.09 -7.00 9.95
CA SER A 180 6.87 -5.96 8.94
C SER A 180 7.33 -6.46 7.58
N ALA A 181 6.75 -5.91 6.52
CA ALA A 181 7.12 -6.20 5.15
C ALA A 181 7.19 -4.91 4.33
N GLU A 182 8.28 -4.74 3.60
CA GLU A 182 8.44 -3.72 2.58
C GLU A 182 8.56 -4.42 1.23
N ILE A 183 7.56 -4.25 0.38
CA ILE A 183 7.54 -4.87 -0.95
C ILE A 183 7.37 -3.81 -2.02
N GLY A 184 8.05 -3.99 -3.13
CA GLY A 184 7.97 -3.11 -4.28
C GLY A 184 8.05 -3.87 -5.58
N ILE A 185 7.65 -3.21 -6.66
CA ILE A 185 7.82 -3.75 -8.00
C ILE A 185 9.24 -3.40 -8.45
N PRO A 186 10.05 -4.37 -8.93
CA PRO A 186 11.35 -4.08 -9.50
C PRO A 186 11.24 -3.07 -10.65
N SER A 187 12.18 -2.14 -10.74
CA SER A 187 12.19 -1.07 -11.76
C SER A 187 12.27 -1.56 -13.21
N ARG A 188 12.52 -2.86 -13.42
CA ARG A 188 12.56 -3.53 -14.73
C ARG A 188 11.29 -4.31 -15.07
N SER A 189 10.28 -4.25 -14.19
CA SER A 189 8.99 -4.90 -14.46
C SER A 189 8.21 -4.07 -15.47
N ASP A 190 7.73 -4.70 -16.54
CA ASP A 190 6.89 -4.08 -17.57
C ASP A 190 5.44 -3.90 -17.08
N VAL A 191 5.25 -3.29 -15.92
CA VAL A 191 3.93 -2.88 -15.47
C VAL A 191 3.60 -1.54 -16.11
N ASN A 192 2.73 -1.56 -17.12
CA ASN A 192 2.39 -0.39 -17.91
C ASN A 192 2.06 0.85 -17.06
N PHE A 193 2.68 1.97 -17.38
CA PHE A 193 2.50 3.28 -16.74
C PHE A 193 2.98 3.40 -15.30
N VAL A 194 3.34 2.32 -14.61
CA VAL A 194 3.84 2.36 -13.23
C VAL A 194 5.36 2.54 -13.25
N ARG A 195 5.83 3.61 -12.60
CA ARG A 195 7.26 3.88 -12.44
C ARG A 195 7.82 3.31 -11.15
N GLU A 196 7.03 3.39 -10.09
CA GLU A 196 7.38 2.90 -8.78
C GLU A 196 6.11 2.44 -8.07
N MET A 197 6.21 1.35 -7.38
CA MET A 197 5.20 0.92 -6.43
C MET A 197 5.90 0.37 -5.20
N ARG A 198 5.45 0.81 -4.03
CA ARG A 198 5.93 0.36 -2.74
C ARG A 198 4.76 0.13 -1.80
N VAL A 199 4.78 -0.99 -1.11
CA VAL A 199 3.84 -1.31 -0.03
C VAL A 199 4.64 -1.62 1.22
N MET A 200 4.26 -1.00 2.32
CA MET A 200 4.81 -1.24 3.65
C MET A 200 3.67 -1.71 4.54
N GLN A 201 3.85 -2.84 5.21
CA GLN A 201 2.85 -3.41 6.10
C GLN A 201 3.46 -3.74 7.46
N ASP A 202 2.75 -3.38 8.51
CA ASP A 202 3.11 -3.74 9.88
C ASP A 202 2.09 -4.72 10.44
N PHE A 203 2.60 -5.75 11.10
CA PHE A 203 1.81 -6.80 11.71
C PHE A 203 2.03 -6.81 13.21
N HIS A 204 0.99 -7.10 13.96
CA HIS A 204 1.06 -7.25 15.39
C HIS A 204 0.40 -8.55 15.84
N THR A 205 0.99 -9.20 16.83
CA THR A 205 0.38 -10.39 17.46
C THR A 205 -0.46 -9.92 18.66
N LEU A 206 -1.74 -10.20 18.61
CA LEU A 206 -2.67 -9.88 19.69
C LEU A 206 -2.42 -10.79 20.90
N PRO A 207 -2.87 -10.39 22.10
CA PRO A 207 -2.75 -11.23 23.31
C PRO A 207 -3.41 -12.62 23.16
N THR A 208 -4.40 -12.73 22.28
CA THR A 208 -5.10 -13.96 21.93
C THR A 208 -4.31 -14.88 20.99
N GLY A 209 -3.15 -14.41 20.47
CA GLY A 209 -2.22 -15.15 19.64
C GLY A 209 -2.42 -14.98 18.13
N GLU A 210 -3.46 -14.29 17.67
CA GLU A 210 -3.66 -13.97 16.27
C GLU A 210 -2.70 -12.87 15.82
N GLN A 211 -2.24 -12.99 14.58
CA GLN A 211 -1.49 -11.95 13.90
C GLN A 211 -2.40 -11.13 12.99
N VAL A 212 -2.38 -9.83 13.15
CA VAL A 212 -3.22 -8.87 12.42
C VAL A 212 -2.37 -7.81 11.74
N VAL A 213 -2.86 -7.27 10.63
CA VAL A 213 -2.31 -6.07 10.00
C VAL A 213 -2.76 -4.86 10.82
N THR A 214 -1.82 -4.07 11.32
CA THR A 214 -2.12 -2.84 12.06
C THR A 214 -1.99 -1.60 11.20
N SER A 215 -1.05 -1.63 10.26
CA SER A 215 -0.79 -0.53 9.31
C SER A 215 -0.47 -1.08 7.93
N SER A 216 -0.95 -0.39 6.91
CA SER A 216 -0.55 -0.63 5.53
C SER A 216 -0.43 0.71 4.81
N ARG A 217 0.71 0.95 4.17
CA ARG A 217 0.97 2.15 3.36
C ARG A 217 1.36 1.72 1.97
N MET A 218 0.67 2.24 0.97
CA MET A 218 0.95 2.00 -0.44
C MET A 218 1.29 3.31 -1.13
N LEU A 219 2.36 3.33 -1.89
CA LEU A 219 2.75 4.42 -2.76
C LEU A 219 2.83 3.87 -4.20
N VAL A 220 2.12 4.50 -5.12
CA VAL A 220 2.18 4.18 -6.55
C VAL A 220 2.47 5.46 -7.32
N ARG A 221 3.55 5.47 -8.08
CA ARG A 221 3.92 6.55 -8.99
C ARG A 221 3.69 6.13 -10.43
N MET A 222 2.99 6.95 -11.18
CA MET A 222 2.55 6.64 -12.53
C MET A 222 2.89 7.76 -13.51
N ALA A 223 3.08 7.38 -14.77
CA ALA A 223 3.20 8.29 -15.91
C ALA A 223 2.01 8.05 -16.85
N LEU A 224 0.98 8.90 -16.77
CA LEU A 224 -0.30 8.64 -17.42
C LEU A 224 -0.39 9.15 -18.87
N ALA A 225 0.23 10.26 -19.20
CA ALA A 225 0.21 10.85 -20.53
C ALA A 225 1.31 11.91 -20.69
N SER A 226 1.57 12.32 -21.93
CA SER A 226 2.62 13.30 -22.24
C SER A 226 2.47 14.66 -21.56
N TRP A 227 1.26 15.03 -21.15
CA TRP A 227 0.92 16.30 -20.51
C TRP A 227 0.69 16.19 -18.99
N ILE A 228 0.37 14.97 -18.46
CA ILE A 228 0.35 14.67 -17.01
C ILE A 228 1.46 13.67 -16.75
N GLN A 229 2.68 14.17 -16.58
CA GLN A 229 3.85 13.30 -16.58
C GLN A 229 4.02 12.47 -15.30
N LYS A 230 3.56 12.97 -14.15
CA LYS A 230 3.89 12.35 -12.86
C LYS A 230 2.71 12.50 -11.90
N VAL A 231 2.06 11.39 -11.67
CA VAL A 231 0.97 11.27 -10.69
C VAL A 231 1.38 10.27 -9.62
N GLN A 232 1.07 10.59 -8.38
CA GLN A 232 1.31 9.76 -7.22
C GLN A 232 -0.01 9.47 -6.51
N VAL A 233 -0.21 8.21 -6.17
CA VAL A 233 -1.28 7.77 -5.26
C VAL A 233 -0.62 7.28 -3.98
N GLU A 234 -0.99 7.86 -2.86
CA GLU A 234 -0.62 7.38 -1.53
C GLU A 234 -1.88 6.89 -0.82
N ARG A 235 -1.84 5.67 -0.33
CA ARG A 235 -2.90 5.07 0.48
C ARG A 235 -2.35 4.66 1.82
N VAL A 236 -2.99 5.11 2.90
CA VAL A 236 -2.66 4.76 4.27
C VAL A 236 -3.86 4.07 4.89
N VAL A 237 -3.65 2.91 5.49
CA VAL A 237 -4.66 2.14 6.19
C VAL A 237 -4.18 1.85 7.61
N HIS A 238 -5.04 2.07 8.58
CA HIS A 238 -4.83 1.66 9.97
C HIS A 238 -5.99 0.80 10.43
N CYS A 239 -5.67 -0.36 11.00
CA CYS A 239 -6.65 -1.29 11.55
C CYS A 239 -6.49 -1.39 13.07
N SER A 240 -7.61 -1.33 13.78
CA SER A 240 -7.64 -1.35 15.25
C SER A 240 -8.93 -1.99 15.78
N GLY A 241 -8.98 -2.22 17.11
CA GLY A 241 -10.20 -2.72 17.76
C GLY A 241 -10.59 -4.12 17.28
N TRP A 242 -9.60 -4.99 17.13
CA TRP A 242 -9.81 -6.38 16.71
C TRP A 242 -10.57 -7.17 17.77
N ASP A 243 -11.64 -7.83 17.36
CA ASP A 243 -12.50 -8.65 18.20
C ASP A 243 -12.84 -9.94 17.46
N PHE A 244 -12.69 -11.05 18.16
CA PHE A 244 -12.90 -12.40 17.66
C PHE A 244 -13.90 -13.08 18.59
N ALA A 245 -15.03 -13.52 18.07
CA ALA A 245 -16.00 -14.33 18.79
C ALA A 245 -15.94 -15.79 18.40
#